data_f4cee4de2068dd7acdbc0e14163eef4f
#
_entry.id   f4cee4de2068dd7acdbc0e14163eef4f
#
_cell.length_a   1.000
_cell.length_b   1.000
_cell.length_c   1.000
_cell.angle_alpha   90.00
_cell.angle_beta   90.00
_cell.angle_gamma   90.00
#
_symmetry.space_group_name_H-M   'P 1'
#
loop_
_entity.id
_entity.type
_entity.pdbx_description
1 polymer ?
#
loop_
_entity_poly.entity_id
_entity_poly.type
_entity_poly.pdbx_seq_one_letter_code
_entity_poly.pdbx_strand_id
1 'polypeptide(L)'
;MNTGLRKRSKGTVIVGCEAGKEVKKLKETVQAKLGENYKVMESPQSKPKIKIINIGLEEMNLDDSELISTIKIQNKIDTINMRIVKRIVKEKRNSQSERKGNEEGSIIMEADEETHGLILKKTKLNVEWKKCPVFDHINVKRCFKYWGYYHIAKNCTREETCHKCAGSHNSRDCTATKKKCVNCVFKNRTYNLKINDDHDALSPECPTFKRALQEEKRRAG
;
A
#
# COMPACT_ATOMS: atom_id res chain seq x y z
N MET A 1 -2.21 -3.66 27.99
CA MET A 1 -2.52 -2.45 27.17
C MET A 1 -1.21 -1.85 26.67
N ASN A 2 -0.84 -2.10 25.42
CA ASN A 2 0.38 -1.55 24.83
C ASN A 2 0.03 -0.25 24.09
N THR A 3 -0.10 0.85 24.83
CA THR A 3 -0.23 2.19 24.26
C THR A 3 1.13 2.64 23.74
N GLY A 4 1.34 2.53 22.45
CA GLY A 4 2.56 3.01 21.82
C GLY A 4 2.56 4.53 21.69
N LEU A 5 3.38 5.22 22.46
CA LEU A 5 3.57 6.67 22.41
C LEU A 5 4.74 6.99 21.48
N ARG A 6 4.50 7.78 20.42
CA ARG A 6 5.55 8.17 19.46
C ARG A 6 5.58 9.68 19.28
N LYS A 7 6.73 10.30 19.54
CA LYS A 7 6.97 11.71 19.23
C LYS A 7 7.32 11.87 17.75
N ARG A 8 6.74 12.87 17.09
CA ARG A 8 7.12 13.34 15.74
C ARG A 8 7.74 14.74 15.82
N SER A 9 8.42 15.14 14.76
CA SER A 9 8.89 16.52 14.58
C SER A 9 7.71 17.53 14.69
N LYS A 10 7.99 18.74 15.12
CA LYS A 10 6.99 19.83 15.29
C LYS A 10 5.98 19.62 16.43
N GLY A 11 6.40 19.01 17.55
CA GLY A 11 5.56 18.92 18.75
C GLY A 11 4.37 17.95 18.66
N THR A 12 4.25 17.17 17.58
CA THR A 12 3.16 16.20 17.44
C THR A 12 3.48 14.91 18.18
N VAL A 13 2.54 14.44 18.99
CA VAL A 13 2.61 13.13 19.67
C VAL A 13 1.53 12.22 19.09
N ILE A 14 1.91 11.02 18.71
CA ILE A 14 0.98 9.99 18.24
C ILE A 14 0.77 9.00 19.36
N VAL A 15 -0.48 8.83 19.75
CA VAL A 15 -0.92 7.81 20.70
C VAL A 15 -1.54 6.66 19.90
N GLY A 16 -0.95 5.46 19.96
CA GLY A 16 -1.53 4.26 19.39
C GLY A 16 -2.45 3.61 20.42
N CYS A 17 -3.69 3.34 20.07
CA CYS A 17 -4.62 2.51 20.82
C CYS A 17 -5.04 1.31 19.96
N GLU A 18 -5.48 0.24 20.61
CA GLU A 18 -6.08 -0.90 19.91
C GLU A 18 -7.38 -0.47 19.24
N ALA A 19 -7.67 -1.04 18.07
CA ALA A 19 -8.85 -0.70 17.29
C ALA A 19 -10.13 -1.05 18.09
N GLY A 20 -11.05 -0.09 18.21
CA GLY A 20 -12.33 -0.33 18.88
C GLY A 20 -13.03 0.94 19.36
N LYS A 21 -14.15 0.74 20.04
CA LYS A 21 -15.09 1.78 20.53
C LYS A 21 -14.48 2.83 21.49
N GLU A 22 -13.28 2.60 21.98
CA GLU A 22 -12.66 3.46 23.01
C GLU A 22 -11.94 4.70 22.46
N VAL A 23 -11.71 4.79 21.15
CA VAL A 23 -10.95 5.91 20.54
C VAL A 23 -11.64 7.24 20.78
N LYS A 24 -12.97 7.30 20.67
CA LYS A 24 -13.74 8.54 20.90
C LYS A 24 -13.65 8.99 22.35
N LYS A 25 -13.86 8.06 23.31
CA LYS A 25 -13.73 8.35 24.75
C LYS A 25 -12.31 8.78 25.11
N LEU A 26 -11.31 8.12 24.53
CA LEU A 26 -9.91 8.49 24.74
C LEU A 26 -9.61 9.89 24.22
N LYS A 27 -10.13 10.24 23.04
CA LYS A 27 -10.00 11.58 22.45
C LYS A 27 -10.60 12.66 23.36
N GLU A 28 -11.83 12.46 23.83
CA GLU A 28 -12.53 13.39 24.72
C GLU A 28 -11.78 13.54 26.05
N THR A 29 -11.34 12.43 26.64
CA THR A 29 -10.60 12.43 27.90
C THR A 29 -9.24 13.15 27.77
N VAL A 30 -8.52 12.89 26.66
CA VAL A 30 -7.22 13.52 26.40
C VAL A 30 -7.40 15.00 26.08
N GLN A 31 -8.41 15.39 25.30
CA GLN A 31 -8.70 16.78 24.98
C GLN A 31 -9.07 17.56 26.26
N ALA A 32 -9.90 16.99 27.12
CA ALA A 32 -10.28 17.60 28.40
C ALA A 32 -9.08 17.84 29.33
N LYS A 33 -8.10 16.90 29.35
CA LYS A 33 -6.90 17.01 30.19
C LYS A 33 -5.83 17.95 29.62
N LEU A 34 -5.75 18.11 28.32
CA LEU A 34 -4.72 18.93 27.65
C LEU A 34 -5.13 20.40 27.48
N GLY A 35 -6.42 20.71 27.66
CA GLY A 35 -6.94 22.05 27.48
C GLY A 35 -6.90 22.55 26.04
N GLU A 36 -7.09 23.87 25.85
CA GLU A 36 -7.20 24.49 24.52
C GLU A 36 -5.88 24.62 23.76
N ASN A 37 -4.75 24.53 24.46
CA ASN A 37 -3.42 24.67 23.86
C ASN A 37 -3.01 23.49 22.96
N TYR A 38 -3.76 22.39 23.00
CA TYR A 38 -3.48 21.19 22.22
C TYR A 38 -4.71 20.72 21.46
N LYS A 39 -4.53 20.42 20.17
CA LYS A 39 -5.60 19.88 19.34
C LYS A 39 -5.43 18.38 19.20
N VAL A 40 -6.39 17.63 19.72
CA VAL A 40 -6.44 16.17 19.55
C VAL A 40 -7.13 15.84 18.23
N MET A 41 -6.41 15.24 17.29
CA MET A 41 -6.92 14.82 16.00
C MET A 41 -6.82 13.32 15.85
N GLU A 42 -7.85 12.71 15.30
CA GLU A 42 -7.75 11.33 14.83
C GLU A 42 -6.90 11.27 13.55
N SER A 43 -6.01 10.29 13.48
CA SER A 43 -5.33 10.03 12.21
C SER A 43 -6.38 9.56 11.21
N PRO A 44 -6.47 10.19 10.01
CA PRO A 44 -7.39 9.69 9.00
C PRO A 44 -7.04 8.24 8.70
N GLN A 45 -7.98 7.35 8.95
CA GLN A 45 -7.84 5.95 8.56
C GLN A 45 -7.76 5.89 7.04
N SER A 46 -6.75 5.24 6.51
CA SER A 46 -6.68 5.01 5.08
C SER A 46 -7.74 3.97 4.72
N LYS A 47 -8.72 4.38 3.92
CA LYS A 47 -9.71 3.43 3.40
C LYS A 47 -9.01 2.30 2.64
N PRO A 48 -9.53 1.06 2.70
CA PRO A 48 -9.00 -0.05 1.95
C PRO A 48 -9.07 0.22 0.44
N LYS A 49 -8.13 -0.35 -0.30
CA LYS A 49 -7.97 -0.10 -1.73
C LYS A 49 -8.03 -1.40 -2.51
N ILE A 50 -8.64 -1.32 -3.66
CA ILE A 50 -8.68 -2.39 -4.66
C ILE A 50 -8.01 -1.92 -5.93
N LYS A 51 -7.40 -2.86 -6.66
CA LYS A 51 -6.88 -2.65 -8.00
C LYS A 51 -7.69 -3.48 -8.99
N ILE A 52 -8.26 -2.82 -9.98
CA ILE A 52 -8.95 -3.44 -11.10
C ILE A 52 -8.02 -3.34 -12.30
N ILE A 53 -7.76 -4.45 -12.99
CA ILE A 53 -6.87 -4.52 -14.15
C ILE A 53 -7.62 -4.90 -15.41
N ASN A 54 -6.99 -4.68 -16.57
CA ASN A 54 -7.51 -5.01 -17.91
C ASN A 54 -8.76 -4.21 -18.27
N ILE A 55 -8.83 -2.95 -17.83
CA ILE A 55 -9.88 -2.00 -18.23
C ILE A 55 -9.51 -1.46 -19.62
N GLY A 56 -10.47 -1.37 -20.54
CA GLY A 56 -10.27 -0.82 -21.88
C GLY A 56 -9.91 0.67 -21.85
N LEU A 57 -9.28 1.16 -22.92
CA LEU A 57 -8.89 2.57 -22.97
C LEU A 57 -10.09 3.51 -23.05
N GLU A 58 -11.18 3.10 -23.70
CA GLU A 58 -12.40 3.89 -23.75
C GLU A 58 -12.92 4.16 -22.35
N GLU A 59 -13.03 3.12 -21.53
CA GLU A 59 -13.46 3.21 -20.14
C GLU A 59 -12.44 3.94 -19.25
N MET A 60 -11.13 3.82 -19.58
CA MET A 60 -10.09 4.59 -18.89
C MET A 60 -10.16 6.10 -19.16
N ASN A 61 -10.84 6.54 -20.20
CA ASN A 61 -11.04 7.95 -20.55
C ASN A 61 -12.37 8.53 -20.03
N LEU A 62 -13.28 7.70 -19.53
CA LEU A 62 -14.51 8.16 -18.89
C LEU A 62 -14.19 9.01 -17.65
N ASP A 63 -15.11 9.89 -17.28
CA ASP A 63 -15.02 10.60 -16.01
C ASP A 63 -15.08 9.62 -14.83
N ASP A 64 -14.51 10.02 -13.68
CA ASP A 64 -14.48 9.15 -12.48
C ASP A 64 -15.88 8.78 -11.99
N SER A 65 -16.83 9.70 -12.07
CA SER A 65 -18.23 9.47 -11.67
C SER A 65 -18.95 8.50 -12.61
N GLU A 66 -18.74 8.62 -13.93
CA GLU A 66 -19.31 7.73 -14.92
C GLU A 66 -18.76 6.30 -14.77
N LEU A 67 -17.44 6.16 -14.68
CA LEU A 67 -16.81 4.85 -14.52
C LEU A 67 -17.23 4.17 -13.24
N ILE A 68 -17.32 4.91 -12.12
CA ILE A 68 -17.80 4.37 -10.84
C ILE A 68 -19.27 3.95 -10.96
N SER A 69 -20.10 4.75 -11.60
CA SER A 69 -21.52 4.45 -11.81
C SER A 69 -21.71 3.18 -12.62
N THR A 70 -21.00 3.05 -13.74
CA THR A 70 -21.01 1.84 -14.57
C THR A 70 -20.61 0.60 -13.76
N ILE A 71 -19.49 0.68 -13.01
CA ILE A 71 -19.04 -0.43 -12.16
C ILE A 71 -20.11 -0.80 -11.12
N LYS A 72 -20.73 0.16 -10.48
CA LYS A 72 -21.79 -0.07 -9.48
C LYS A 72 -22.99 -0.78 -10.08
N ILE A 73 -23.54 -0.23 -11.15
CA ILE A 73 -24.76 -0.75 -11.81
C ILE A 73 -24.54 -2.17 -12.30
N GLN A 74 -23.47 -2.39 -13.06
CA GLN A 74 -23.20 -3.69 -13.68
C GLN A 74 -22.87 -4.80 -12.66
N ASN A 75 -22.36 -4.43 -11.49
CA ASN A 75 -21.96 -5.39 -10.47
C ASN A 75 -22.90 -5.43 -9.26
N LYS A 76 -24.00 -4.68 -9.27
CA LYS A 76 -24.98 -4.57 -8.18
C LYS A 76 -24.30 -4.21 -6.85
N ILE A 77 -23.49 -3.14 -6.89
CA ILE A 77 -22.78 -2.62 -5.73
C ILE A 77 -23.53 -1.37 -5.26
N ASP A 78 -24.18 -1.50 -4.12
CA ASP A 78 -24.90 -0.39 -3.51
C ASP A 78 -24.04 0.24 -2.40
N THR A 79 -23.27 1.25 -2.78
CA THR A 79 -22.44 2.04 -1.84
C THR A 79 -22.25 3.45 -2.35
N ILE A 80 -22.10 4.39 -1.43
CA ILE A 80 -21.81 5.80 -1.74
C ILE A 80 -20.31 6.07 -1.71
N ASN A 81 -19.55 5.23 -1.02
CA ASN A 81 -18.16 5.50 -0.63
C ASN A 81 -17.11 4.83 -1.54
N MET A 82 -17.22 5.03 -2.85
CA MET A 82 -16.18 4.60 -3.80
C MET A 82 -15.52 5.80 -4.45
N ARG A 83 -14.20 5.79 -4.58
CA ARG A 83 -13.42 6.84 -5.22
C ARG A 83 -12.24 6.26 -6.00
N ILE A 84 -12.01 6.74 -7.22
CA ILE A 84 -10.81 6.43 -7.98
C ILE A 84 -9.64 7.25 -7.40
N VAL A 85 -8.57 6.58 -7.03
CA VAL A 85 -7.36 7.19 -6.46
C VAL A 85 -6.29 7.38 -7.52
N LYS A 86 -6.21 6.42 -8.47
CA LYS A 86 -5.18 6.43 -9.50
C LYS A 86 -5.61 5.63 -10.71
N ARG A 87 -5.31 6.17 -11.89
CA ARG A 87 -5.38 5.48 -13.18
C ARG A 87 -3.97 5.15 -13.64
N ILE A 88 -3.76 3.98 -14.19
CA ILE A 88 -2.47 3.49 -14.68
C ILE A 88 -2.70 2.93 -16.07
N VAL A 89 -2.25 3.65 -17.08
CA VAL A 89 -2.26 3.21 -18.48
C VAL A 89 -0.94 2.46 -18.73
N LYS A 90 -1.00 1.34 -19.39
CA LYS A 90 0.19 0.62 -19.85
C LYS A 90 0.68 1.29 -21.13
N GLU A 91 1.81 1.99 -21.06
CA GLU A 91 2.50 2.44 -22.28
C GLU A 91 3.02 1.22 -23.04
N LYS A 92 2.85 1.22 -24.36
CA LYS A 92 3.47 0.22 -25.23
C LYS A 92 4.99 0.33 -25.08
N ARG A 93 5.63 -0.63 -24.44
CA ARG A 93 7.06 -0.83 -24.64
C ARG A 93 7.22 -1.31 -26.08
N ASN A 94 8.04 -0.60 -26.87
CA ASN A 94 8.42 -0.95 -28.24
C ASN A 94 8.98 -2.39 -28.30
N SER A 95 8.12 -3.36 -28.36
CA SER A 95 8.47 -4.73 -28.75
C SER A 95 7.89 -4.94 -30.15
N GLN A 96 8.76 -5.29 -31.08
CA GLN A 96 8.49 -5.51 -32.49
C GLN A 96 7.53 -6.69 -32.78
N SER A 97 6.66 -7.06 -31.88
CA SER A 97 5.61 -8.03 -32.16
C SER A 97 4.29 -7.31 -32.37
N GLU A 98 3.87 -7.23 -33.61
CA GLU A 98 2.59 -6.69 -34.12
C GLU A 98 1.36 -7.52 -33.68
N ARG A 99 1.28 -7.93 -32.43
CA ARG A 99 0.01 -8.40 -31.90
C ARG A 99 -0.75 -7.16 -31.45
N LYS A 100 -1.83 -6.81 -32.17
CA LYS A 100 -2.88 -5.86 -31.77
C LYS A 100 -3.46 -6.33 -30.43
N GLY A 101 -2.70 -6.18 -29.34
CA GLY A 101 -3.23 -6.30 -27.98
C GLY A 101 -4.05 -5.06 -27.72
N ASN A 102 -5.31 -5.21 -27.35
CA ASN A 102 -6.13 -4.12 -26.87
C ASN A 102 -5.35 -3.36 -25.79
N GLU A 103 -5.20 -2.05 -25.99
CA GLU A 103 -4.59 -1.21 -24.97
C GLU A 103 -5.46 -1.27 -23.71
N GLU A 104 -4.87 -1.62 -22.60
CA GLU A 104 -5.57 -1.84 -21.35
C GLU A 104 -4.92 -1.04 -20.23
N GLY A 105 -5.75 -0.54 -19.35
CA GLY A 105 -5.33 0.15 -18.15
C GLY A 105 -5.67 -0.60 -16.86
N SER A 106 -5.35 0.02 -15.76
CA SER A 106 -5.79 -0.40 -14.44
C SER A 106 -6.12 0.80 -13.57
N ILE A 107 -7.09 0.66 -12.68
CA ILE A 107 -7.45 1.66 -11.71
C ILE A 107 -7.21 1.16 -10.29
N ILE A 108 -6.87 2.10 -9.41
CA ILE A 108 -6.84 1.87 -7.97
C ILE A 108 -7.99 2.68 -7.38
N MET A 109 -8.87 2.00 -6.65
CA MET A 109 -10.05 2.59 -6.02
C MET A 109 -9.98 2.44 -4.51
N GLU A 110 -10.46 3.45 -3.80
CA GLU A 110 -10.81 3.35 -2.38
C GLU A 110 -12.29 3.01 -2.25
N ALA A 111 -12.62 2.15 -1.29
CA ALA A 111 -13.99 1.84 -0.89
C ALA A 111 -14.10 1.78 0.64
N ASP A 112 -15.31 1.72 1.17
CA ASP A 112 -15.52 1.31 2.55
C ASP A 112 -15.20 -0.18 2.73
N GLU A 113 -15.07 -0.61 3.98
CA GLU A 113 -14.61 -1.97 4.33
C GLU A 113 -15.57 -3.05 3.84
N GLU A 114 -16.88 -2.81 3.95
CA GLU A 114 -17.92 -3.74 3.50
C GLU A 114 -17.86 -3.92 1.98
N THR A 115 -17.86 -2.82 1.23
CA THR A 115 -17.75 -2.81 -0.23
C THR A 115 -16.45 -3.45 -0.71
N HIS A 116 -15.34 -3.15 -0.04
CA HIS A 116 -14.03 -3.77 -0.33
C HIS A 116 -14.11 -5.30 -0.21
N GLY A 117 -14.68 -5.79 0.90
CA GLY A 117 -14.88 -7.22 1.12
C GLY A 117 -15.78 -7.88 0.07
N LEU A 118 -16.88 -7.22 -0.30
CA LEU A 118 -17.81 -7.69 -1.35
C LEU A 118 -17.11 -7.78 -2.72
N ILE A 119 -16.35 -6.76 -3.10
CA ILE A 119 -15.65 -6.72 -4.39
C ILE A 119 -14.58 -7.81 -4.46
N LEU A 120 -13.79 -8.01 -3.41
CA LEU A 120 -12.76 -9.06 -3.39
C LEU A 120 -13.34 -10.46 -3.48
N LYS A 121 -14.51 -10.70 -2.87
CA LYS A 121 -15.22 -11.98 -3.00
C LYS A 121 -15.66 -12.26 -4.44
N LYS A 122 -15.99 -11.24 -5.22
CA LYS A 122 -16.34 -11.38 -6.63
C LYS A 122 -15.16 -11.75 -7.53
N THR A 123 -13.91 -11.47 -7.13
CA THR A 123 -12.66 -11.71 -7.86
C THR A 123 -12.55 -11.02 -9.23
N LYS A 124 -13.66 -10.76 -9.90
CA LYS A 124 -13.77 -10.03 -11.17
C LYS A 124 -14.98 -9.10 -11.11
N LEU A 125 -14.87 -7.94 -11.76
CA LEU A 125 -15.96 -7.00 -11.97
C LEU A 125 -16.26 -6.86 -13.46
N ASN A 126 -17.52 -6.67 -13.79
CA ASN A 126 -17.92 -6.25 -15.13
C ASN A 126 -17.63 -4.75 -15.27
N VAL A 127 -16.91 -4.39 -16.29
CA VAL A 127 -16.66 -3.00 -16.68
C VAL A 127 -16.95 -2.94 -18.17
N GLU A 128 -18.11 -2.38 -18.53
CA GLU A 128 -18.71 -2.48 -19.85
C GLU A 128 -18.79 -3.94 -20.33
N TRP A 129 -18.12 -4.25 -21.41
CA TRP A 129 -18.16 -5.58 -22.03
C TRP A 129 -17.09 -6.55 -21.51
N LYS A 130 -16.25 -6.10 -20.56
CA LYS A 130 -15.11 -6.87 -20.07
C LYS A 130 -15.32 -7.33 -18.62
N LYS A 131 -14.82 -8.53 -18.32
CA LYS A 131 -14.66 -9.03 -16.95
C LYS A 131 -13.25 -8.74 -16.46
N CYS A 132 -13.12 -7.69 -15.66
CA CYS A 132 -11.85 -7.15 -15.17
C CYS A 132 -11.47 -7.79 -13.84
N PRO A 133 -10.31 -8.47 -13.72
CA PRO A 133 -9.83 -9.03 -12.46
C PRO A 133 -9.61 -7.96 -11.39
N VAL A 134 -9.92 -8.33 -10.15
CA VAL A 134 -9.78 -7.47 -8.97
C VAL A 134 -8.76 -8.04 -8.00
N PHE A 135 -7.94 -7.16 -7.44
CA PHE A 135 -6.93 -7.50 -6.45
C PHE A 135 -6.98 -6.54 -5.27
N ASP A 136 -6.71 -7.07 -4.09
CA ASP A 136 -6.47 -6.27 -2.91
C ASP A 136 -5.21 -5.42 -3.12
N HIS A 137 -5.33 -4.10 -3.00
CA HIS A 137 -4.22 -3.17 -3.23
C HIS A 137 -3.68 -2.61 -1.92
N ILE A 138 -2.72 -3.33 -1.36
CA ILE A 138 -2.04 -2.93 -0.14
C ILE A 138 -0.72 -2.27 -0.51
N ASN A 139 -0.54 -1.03 -0.07
CA ASN A 139 0.66 -0.26 -0.35
C ASN A 139 1.60 -0.25 0.85
N VAL A 140 2.58 -1.14 0.82
CA VAL A 140 3.69 -1.10 1.78
C VAL A 140 4.67 0.01 1.37
N LYS A 141 4.73 1.11 2.13
CA LYS A 141 5.70 2.18 1.89
C LYS A 141 7.11 1.63 2.00
N ARG A 142 7.88 1.72 0.90
CA ARG A 142 9.28 1.28 0.81
C ARG A 142 10.22 2.46 0.64
N CYS A 143 11.30 2.46 1.39
CA CYS A 143 12.38 3.41 1.24
C CYS A 143 13.32 2.98 0.11
N PHE A 144 13.39 3.71 -1.00
CA PHE A 144 14.29 3.41 -2.13
C PHE A 144 15.76 3.78 -1.88
N LYS A 145 16.12 4.28 -0.69
CA LYS A 145 17.51 4.55 -0.31
C LYS A 145 18.16 3.32 0.32
N TYR A 146 17.48 2.68 1.31
CA TYR A 146 18.01 1.48 1.97
C TYR A 146 17.08 0.26 1.91
N TRP A 147 15.98 0.34 1.14
CA TRP A 147 15.01 -0.73 0.83
C TRP A 147 14.15 -1.22 2.00
N GLY A 148 14.21 -0.57 3.15
CA GLY A 148 13.33 -0.85 4.29
C GLY A 148 11.91 -0.33 4.09
N TYR A 149 11.04 -0.59 5.08
CA TYR A 149 9.61 -0.31 4.99
C TYR A 149 9.19 0.86 5.90
N TYR A 150 7.93 1.32 5.74
CA TYR A 150 7.20 2.29 6.55
C TYR A 150 7.61 3.76 6.41
N HIS A 151 8.55 4.10 5.54
CA HIS A 151 8.88 5.49 5.17
C HIS A 151 9.41 5.57 3.72
N ILE A 152 9.59 6.78 3.23
CA ILE A 152 10.12 7.05 1.89
C ILE A 152 11.57 7.59 1.98
N ALA A 153 12.30 7.53 0.87
CA ALA A 153 13.70 7.95 0.81
C ALA A 153 13.94 9.40 1.29
N LYS A 154 13.00 10.31 1.02
CA LYS A 154 13.10 11.73 1.45
C LYS A 154 13.26 11.91 2.96
N ASN A 155 12.70 11.01 3.76
CA ASN A 155 12.73 11.07 5.22
C ASN A 155 13.70 10.05 5.83
N CYS A 156 14.62 9.52 5.02
CA CYS A 156 15.54 8.47 5.43
C CYS A 156 16.87 9.06 5.91
N THR A 157 17.25 8.74 7.12
CA THR A 157 18.55 9.12 7.72
C THR A 157 19.63 8.05 7.53
N ARG A 158 19.25 6.84 7.03
CA ARG A 158 20.20 5.74 6.82
C ARG A 158 21.01 5.94 5.55
N GLU A 159 22.17 5.29 5.48
CA GLU A 159 22.99 5.23 4.29
C GLU A 159 22.30 4.44 3.15
N GLU A 160 22.73 4.72 1.93
CA GLU A 160 22.26 4.00 0.75
C GLU A 160 22.79 2.56 0.77
N THR A 161 21.91 1.63 0.40
CA THR A 161 22.27 0.21 0.30
C THR A 161 21.76 -0.39 -1.01
N CYS A 162 22.45 -1.40 -1.49
CA CYS A 162 22.07 -2.13 -2.69
C CYS A 162 20.93 -3.11 -2.41
N HIS A 163 19.85 -3.10 -3.22
CA HIS A 163 18.75 -4.06 -3.07
C HIS A 163 19.16 -5.48 -3.46
N LYS A 164 20.20 -5.64 -4.31
CA LYS A 164 20.62 -6.95 -4.83
C LYS A 164 21.49 -7.72 -3.84
N CYS A 165 22.46 -7.04 -3.19
CA CYS A 165 23.48 -7.70 -2.36
C CYS A 165 23.62 -7.15 -0.94
N ALA A 166 22.81 -6.15 -0.56
CA ALA A 166 22.86 -5.45 0.73
C ALA A 166 24.19 -4.70 1.02
N GLY A 167 25.06 -4.48 0.03
CA GLY A 167 26.28 -3.68 0.15
C GLY A 167 25.98 -2.17 0.16
N SER A 168 26.97 -1.36 0.63
CA SER A 168 26.89 0.09 0.73
C SER A 168 27.24 0.76 -0.61
N HIS A 169 26.44 0.54 -1.64
CA HIS A 169 26.59 1.14 -2.97
C HIS A 169 25.23 1.23 -3.66
N ASN A 170 25.17 2.01 -4.74
CA ASN A 170 23.96 2.09 -5.55
C ASN A 170 23.69 0.76 -6.29
N SER A 171 22.45 0.35 -6.35
CA SER A 171 22.09 -0.93 -6.97
C SER A 171 22.36 -1.00 -8.47
N ARG A 172 22.55 0.14 -9.14
CA ARG A 172 22.93 0.20 -10.57
C ARG A 172 24.37 -0.26 -10.78
N ASP A 173 25.24 0.03 -9.81
CA ASP A 173 26.68 -0.26 -9.87
C ASP A 173 27.03 -1.62 -9.24
N CYS A 174 26.01 -2.44 -8.98
CA CYS A 174 26.20 -3.73 -8.31
C CYS A 174 26.81 -4.78 -9.24
N THR A 175 27.99 -5.25 -8.90
CA THR A 175 28.71 -6.34 -9.57
C THR A 175 28.61 -7.69 -8.83
N ALA A 176 27.95 -7.73 -7.67
CA ALA A 176 27.86 -8.92 -6.86
C ALA A 176 27.01 -10.01 -7.55
N THR A 177 27.53 -11.24 -7.57
CA THR A 177 26.85 -12.43 -8.10
C THR A 177 25.84 -13.02 -7.12
N LYS A 178 26.12 -12.90 -5.81
CA LYS A 178 25.24 -13.42 -4.75
C LYS A 178 24.22 -12.38 -4.33
N LYS A 179 22.96 -12.79 -4.29
CA LYS A 179 21.86 -11.96 -3.78
C LYS A 179 21.83 -12.00 -2.26
N LYS A 180 21.55 -10.84 -1.64
CA LYS A 180 21.35 -10.71 -0.19
C LYS A 180 20.29 -9.64 0.08
N CYS A 181 19.32 -10.00 0.89
CA CYS A 181 18.25 -9.06 1.26
C CYS A 181 18.66 -8.22 2.46
N VAL A 182 18.84 -6.92 2.27
CA VAL A 182 19.22 -5.97 3.35
C VAL A 182 18.26 -6.03 4.54
N ASN A 183 16.96 -6.24 4.31
CA ASN A 183 15.95 -6.30 5.36
C ASN A 183 16.06 -7.57 6.20
N CYS A 184 16.29 -8.73 5.55
CA CYS A 184 16.45 -10.00 6.25
C CYS A 184 17.79 -10.06 6.99
N VAL A 185 18.89 -9.59 6.37
CA VAL A 185 20.20 -9.42 7.02
C VAL A 185 20.08 -8.53 8.27
N PHE A 186 19.43 -7.38 8.16
CA PHE A 186 19.21 -6.49 9.31
C PHE A 186 18.43 -7.19 10.44
N LYS A 187 17.36 -7.92 10.09
CA LYS A 187 16.56 -8.66 11.08
C LYS A 187 17.36 -9.77 11.76
N ASN A 188 18.15 -10.53 11.00
CA ASN A 188 19.02 -11.57 11.52
C ASN A 188 20.03 -11.01 12.51
N ARG A 189 20.69 -9.88 12.17
CA ARG A 189 21.69 -9.24 13.03
C ARG A 189 21.08 -8.61 14.29
N THR A 190 19.94 -7.91 14.13
CA THR A 190 19.34 -7.14 15.24
C THR A 190 18.59 -8.01 16.24
N TYR A 191 17.94 -9.07 15.77
CA TYR A 191 17.04 -9.90 16.60
C TYR A 191 17.50 -11.36 16.69
N ASN A 192 18.71 -11.66 16.23
CA ASN A 192 19.28 -13.02 16.22
C ASN A 192 18.34 -14.06 15.58
N LEU A 193 17.70 -13.66 14.47
CA LEU A 193 16.78 -14.53 13.72
C LEU A 193 17.56 -15.33 12.68
N LYS A 194 17.00 -16.47 12.26
CA LYS A 194 17.54 -17.32 11.19
C LYS A 194 16.63 -17.28 9.96
N ILE A 195 16.33 -16.05 9.48
CA ILE A 195 15.50 -15.84 8.30
C ILE A 195 16.38 -16.02 7.05
N ASN A 196 15.87 -16.74 6.04
CA ASN A 196 16.56 -16.82 4.76
C ASN A 196 16.74 -15.42 4.16
N ASP A 197 17.97 -15.04 3.87
CA ASP A 197 18.36 -13.76 3.30
C ASP A 197 18.98 -13.86 1.88
N ASP A 198 19.05 -15.07 1.30
CA ASP A 198 19.61 -15.34 -0.02
C ASP A 198 18.65 -15.00 -1.18
N HIS A 199 18.16 -13.76 -1.16
CA HIS A 199 17.29 -13.17 -2.17
C HIS A 199 17.49 -11.65 -2.21
N ASP A 200 17.02 -10.97 -3.26
CA ASP A 200 17.07 -9.51 -3.27
C ASP A 200 15.95 -8.87 -2.45
N ALA A 201 16.11 -7.61 -2.06
CA ALA A 201 15.14 -6.90 -1.22
C ALA A 201 13.80 -6.63 -1.94
N LEU A 202 13.71 -6.79 -3.26
CA LEU A 202 12.50 -6.61 -4.06
C LEU A 202 11.70 -7.91 -4.24
N SER A 203 12.27 -9.04 -3.82
CA SER A 203 11.61 -10.34 -3.95
C SER A 203 10.23 -10.34 -3.26
N PRO A 204 9.15 -10.78 -3.92
CA PRO A 204 7.84 -10.94 -3.31
C PRO A 204 7.84 -12.04 -2.24
N GLU A 205 8.77 -12.98 -2.33
CA GLU A 205 8.93 -14.10 -1.39
C GLU A 205 9.69 -13.70 -0.11
N CYS A 206 10.21 -12.47 -0.03
CA CYS A 206 10.93 -11.99 1.15
C CYS A 206 10.10 -12.11 2.43
N PRO A 207 10.52 -12.88 3.45
CA PRO A 207 9.76 -13.03 4.70
C PRO A 207 9.51 -11.71 5.42
N THR A 208 10.49 -10.79 5.38
CA THR A 208 10.34 -9.46 5.97
C THR A 208 9.30 -8.61 5.21
N PHE A 209 9.22 -8.75 3.88
CA PHE A 209 8.19 -8.09 3.07
C PHE A 209 6.80 -8.68 3.36
N LYS A 210 6.67 -10.01 3.39
CA LYS A 210 5.40 -10.68 3.71
C LYS A 210 4.86 -10.23 5.07
N ARG A 211 5.75 -10.12 6.07
CA ARG A 211 5.37 -9.59 7.39
C ARG A 211 4.90 -8.12 7.32
N ALA A 212 5.64 -7.26 6.60
CA ALA A 212 5.24 -5.87 6.44
C ALA A 212 3.89 -5.74 5.72
N LEU A 213 3.62 -6.60 4.73
CA LEU A 213 2.35 -6.66 4.04
C LEU A 213 1.20 -7.07 4.97
N GLN A 214 1.41 -8.07 5.84
CA GLN A 214 0.43 -8.49 6.84
C GLN A 214 0.14 -7.40 7.87
N GLU A 215 1.17 -6.65 8.29
CA GLU A 215 1.00 -5.52 9.19
C GLU A 215 0.19 -4.37 8.56
N GLU A 216 0.42 -4.07 7.28
CA GLU A 216 -0.39 -3.07 6.56
C GLU A 216 -1.83 -3.57 6.33
N LYS A 217 -2.03 -4.87 6.06
CA LYS A 217 -3.39 -5.47 6.01
C LYS A 217 -4.16 -5.23 7.30
N ARG A 218 -3.54 -5.55 8.45
CA ARG A 218 -4.16 -5.33 9.77
C ARG A 218 -4.42 -3.88 10.13
N ARG A 219 -3.72 -2.94 9.48
CA ARG A 219 -3.96 -1.49 9.69
C ARG A 219 -5.04 -0.94 8.76
N ALA A 220 -5.33 -1.64 7.68
CA ALA A 220 -6.32 -1.23 6.69
C ALA A 220 -7.71 -1.82 6.95
N GLY A 221 -7.84 -2.89 7.70
CA GLY A 221 -9.06 -3.52 8.21
C GLY A 221 -9.11 -3.43 9.73
#